data_3869b2226499b9ebde6848cbdd7ed14e
#
_entry.id   3869b2226499b9ebde6848cbdd7ed14e
#
_cell.length_a   1.000
_cell.length_b   1.000
_cell.length_c   1.000
_cell.angle_alpha   90.00
_cell.angle_beta   90.00
_cell.angle_gamma   90.00
#
_symmetry.space_group_name_H-M   'P 1'
#
loop_
_entity.id
_entity.type
_entity.pdbx_description
1 polymer ?
#
loop_
_entity_poly.entity_id
_entity_poly.type
_entity_poly.pdbx_seq_one_letter_code
_entity_poly.pdbx_strand_id
1 'polypeptide(L)'
;SRGLGDVYKRQEPYLTMICDGFRRYMTGTFEEFMETCDVYYLHRPVLLGYFNQDNTGREEIILLDEVAYEQERMLAALERMLCAIADRHPVLFVLNRFQLASKSTMQLTARFLKCENCNIGLVLGVSDIQAMPEFLVPDWEMLYETLDDGSKIYHIGNSGRKKEETIDDEKYVDYGSEKVYRKLQNMVEFLDFDQAAYYLETIERKIKFDNLLVDDAARFRMWLLFVKVSILRQDIPKALEICEDLEKIHLAGKEEECAYEQDYLIATAYMYQGKLKEALEMAGETYRIAGKMSDDYRMFLSELLEAKIQMSGWYNIFFCAQDVKIKESLIQNLIRYNYRNHLAHVYIYAYDNKPEIVKKANQSEELLIYFSRGIRIAKKLGNEYLINMAYQKNIMLSSTNGMYEISLLYSVRTYEALKDKRSIQAGRIYSGIAYNLCAIGENERAMAYYRHAIRLFYHLREPEDIAEVQYNMSLNCIMCGQYEKAEFYLTQCM
;
A
#
# COMPACT_ATOMS: atom_id res chain seq x y z
N SER A 1 24.25 24.93 14.34
CA SER A 1 22.92 24.33 14.65
C SER A 1 22.01 24.17 13.43
N ARG A 2 22.58 23.94 12.22
CA ARG A 2 21.78 23.76 10.98
C ARG A 2 21.77 22.34 10.42
N GLY A 3 22.58 21.43 10.94
CA GLY A 3 22.77 20.10 10.31
C GLY A 3 21.62 19.13 10.48
N LEU A 4 21.15 18.87 11.67
CA LEU A 4 20.14 17.82 11.94
C LEU A 4 18.70 18.20 11.57
N GLY A 5 18.35 19.49 11.60
CA GLY A 5 17.03 19.98 11.20
C GLY A 5 16.74 19.80 9.71
N ASP A 6 17.76 19.86 8.86
CA ASP A 6 17.60 19.79 7.40
C ASP A 6 17.43 18.37 6.87
N VAL A 7 18.07 17.37 7.47
CA VAL A 7 17.89 15.95 7.09
C VAL A 7 16.45 15.48 7.38
N TYR A 8 15.85 15.97 8.47
CA TYR A 8 14.47 15.61 8.85
C TYR A 8 13.40 16.35 8.04
N LYS A 9 13.71 17.53 7.49
CA LYS A 9 12.82 18.28 6.60
C LYS A 9 12.85 17.77 5.15
N ARG A 10 13.83 16.93 4.79
CA ARG A 10 14.06 16.49 3.40
C ARG A 10 13.15 15.37 2.93
N GLN A 11 12.45 14.69 3.81
CA GLN A 11 11.70 13.47 3.44
C GLN A 11 10.27 13.73 2.97
N GLU A 12 9.71 14.90 3.31
CA GLU A 12 8.34 15.27 2.94
C GLU A 12 8.26 16.76 2.58
N PRO A 13 9.03 17.23 1.58
CA PRO A 13 9.04 18.65 1.26
C PRO A 13 7.67 19.15 0.84
N TYR A 14 6.91 18.34 0.10
CA TYR A 14 5.58 18.70 -0.38
C TYR A 14 4.55 18.75 0.74
N LEU A 15 4.61 17.82 1.70
CA LEU A 15 3.68 17.82 2.83
C LEU A 15 3.90 19.05 3.74
N THR A 16 5.15 19.37 4.01
CA THR A 16 5.52 20.61 4.74
C THR A 16 4.97 21.83 4.00
N MET A 17 5.12 21.87 2.68
CA MET A 17 4.64 22.97 1.85
C MET A 17 3.12 23.07 1.78
N ILE A 18 2.41 21.94 1.77
CA ILE A 18 0.94 21.91 1.90
C ILE A 18 0.52 22.58 3.21
N CYS A 19 1.14 22.16 4.32
CA CYS A 19 0.81 22.72 5.64
C CYS A 19 1.12 24.22 5.74
N ASP A 20 2.27 24.63 5.25
CA ASP A 20 2.66 26.05 5.26
C ASP A 20 1.86 26.89 4.28
N GLY A 21 1.58 26.37 3.09
CA GLY A 21 0.75 27.01 2.08
C GLY A 21 -0.70 27.17 2.56
N PHE A 22 -1.25 26.13 3.19
CA PHE A 22 -2.57 26.23 3.80
C PHE A 22 -2.62 27.31 4.87
N ARG A 23 -1.68 27.31 5.84
CA ARG A 23 -1.65 28.31 6.92
C ARG A 23 -1.53 29.75 6.41
N ARG A 24 -0.87 29.97 5.27
CA ARG A 24 -0.61 31.32 4.72
C ARG A 24 -1.69 31.81 3.78
N TYR A 25 -2.28 30.91 3.02
CA TYR A 25 -3.05 31.32 1.83
C TYR A 25 -4.48 30.77 1.80
N MET A 26 -4.82 29.81 2.66
CA MET A 26 -6.14 29.21 2.70
C MET A 26 -6.95 29.72 3.89
N THR A 27 -8.28 29.63 3.80
CA THR A 27 -9.23 30.00 4.86
C THR A 27 -10.04 28.77 5.28
N GLY A 28 -10.54 28.73 6.50
CA GLY A 28 -11.28 27.59 7.04
C GLY A 28 -10.39 26.62 7.80
N THR A 29 -10.87 25.43 8.06
CA THR A 29 -10.12 24.37 8.76
C THR A 29 -9.35 23.50 7.75
N PHE A 30 -8.28 22.86 8.23
CA PHE A 30 -7.52 21.92 7.40
C PHE A 30 -8.36 20.69 7.00
N GLU A 31 -9.32 20.30 7.84
CA GLU A 31 -10.27 19.23 7.55
C GLU A 31 -11.17 19.59 6.38
N GLU A 32 -11.78 20.79 6.38
CA GLU A 32 -12.59 21.27 5.25
C GLU A 32 -11.77 21.36 3.95
N PHE A 33 -10.50 21.76 4.04
CA PHE A 33 -9.59 21.78 2.90
C PHE A 33 -9.33 20.38 2.36
N MET A 34 -9.06 19.40 3.22
CA MET A 34 -8.90 18.01 2.82
C MET A 34 -10.17 17.45 2.16
N GLU A 35 -11.36 17.83 2.67
CA GLU A 35 -12.64 17.45 2.04
C GLU A 35 -12.80 18.04 0.65
N THR A 36 -12.51 19.33 0.49
CA THR A 36 -12.56 20.02 -0.80
C THR A 36 -11.62 19.38 -1.82
N CYS A 37 -10.46 18.88 -1.38
CA CYS A 37 -9.49 18.18 -2.21
C CYS A 37 -9.80 16.68 -2.39
N ASP A 38 -10.96 16.20 -1.96
CA ASP A 38 -11.37 14.79 -2.04
C ASP A 38 -10.32 13.82 -1.44
N VAL A 39 -9.74 14.22 -0.29
CA VAL A 39 -8.80 13.36 0.43
C VAL A 39 -9.57 12.21 1.07
N TYR A 40 -9.08 11.01 0.81
CA TYR A 40 -9.69 9.81 1.35
C TYR A 40 -9.72 9.84 2.89
N TYR A 41 -10.83 9.45 3.48
CA TYR A 41 -11.05 9.67 4.89
C TYR A 41 -10.05 8.95 5.81
N LEU A 42 -9.48 7.81 5.39
CA LEU A 42 -8.43 7.11 6.14
C LEU A 42 -7.08 7.84 6.14
N HIS A 43 -6.81 8.66 5.14
CA HIS A 43 -5.58 9.47 5.09
C HIS A 43 -5.71 10.76 5.91
N ARG A 44 -6.95 11.24 6.15
CA ARG A 44 -7.17 12.50 6.88
C ARG A 44 -6.57 12.52 8.28
N PRO A 45 -6.72 11.47 9.13
CA PRO A 45 -6.09 11.45 10.46
C PRO A 45 -4.56 11.55 10.39
N VAL A 46 -3.92 10.88 9.42
CA VAL A 46 -2.46 10.93 9.23
C VAL A 46 -2.01 12.33 8.83
N LEU A 47 -2.67 12.94 7.84
CA LEU A 47 -2.39 14.29 7.37
C LEU A 47 -2.67 15.35 8.46
N LEU A 48 -3.77 15.18 9.20
CA LEU A 48 -4.13 16.07 10.31
C LEU A 48 -3.13 15.95 11.47
N GLY A 49 -2.74 14.73 11.81
CA GLY A 49 -1.70 14.46 12.82
C GLY A 49 -0.39 15.15 12.46
N TYR A 50 0.04 15.07 11.19
CA TYR A 50 1.22 15.78 10.72
C TYR A 50 1.04 17.31 10.80
N PHE A 51 -0.11 17.83 10.37
CA PHE A 51 -0.42 19.26 10.43
C PHE A 51 -0.43 19.79 11.86
N ASN A 52 -1.00 19.05 12.81
CA ASN A 52 -1.09 19.40 14.21
C ASN A 52 0.14 18.99 15.04
N GLN A 53 1.08 18.26 14.45
CA GLN A 53 2.23 17.64 15.13
C GLN A 53 1.79 16.60 16.19
N ASP A 54 0.68 15.93 15.95
CA ASP A 54 0.11 14.89 16.80
C ASP A 54 -0.01 13.57 16.02
N ASN A 55 0.39 12.45 16.65
CA ASN A 55 0.36 11.13 16.01
C ASN A 55 -0.94 10.41 16.36
N THR A 56 -1.99 10.68 15.61
CA THR A 56 -3.24 9.90 15.71
C THR A 56 -3.18 8.68 14.79
N GLY A 57 -3.43 7.50 15.37
CA GLY A 57 -3.47 6.24 14.64
C GLY A 57 -4.62 6.16 13.63
N ARG A 58 -4.48 5.31 12.64
CA ARG A 58 -5.52 4.98 11.65
C ARG A 58 -5.94 3.52 11.74
N GLU A 59 -7.08 3.19 11.13
CA GLU A 59 -7.49 1.82 10.89
C GLU A 59 -6.40 1.04 10.13
N GLU A 60 -6.17 -0.22 10.49
CA GLU A 60 -5.16 -1.04 9.79
C GLU A 60 -5.50 -1.23 8.31
N ILE A 61 -4.46 -1.46 7.50
CA ILE A 61 -4.60 -1.86 6.09
C ILE A 61 -5.27 -3.24 6.02
N ILE A 62 -6.26 -3.37 5.15
CA ILE A 62 -7.08 -4.59 5.03
C ILE A 62 -6.30 -5.72 4.37
N LEU A 63 -5.69 -5.45 3.21
CA LEU A 63 -5.00 -6.43 2.37
C LEU A 63 -3.68 -5.87 1.85
N LEU A 64 -2.78 -6.74 1.41
CA LEU A 64 -1.48 -6.34 0.87
C LEU A 64 -1.60 -5.54 -0.44
N ASP A 65 -2.49 -5.93 -1.32
CA ASP A 65 -2.77 -5.24 -2.58
C ASP A 65 -3.41 -3.85 -2.37
N GLU A 66 -4.03 -3.62 -1.23
CA GLU A 66 -4.53 -2.30 -0.83
C GLU A 66 -3.39 -1.29 -0.59
N VAL A 67 -2.19 -1.76 -0.24
CA VAL A 67 -1.03 -0.90 0.02
C VAL A 67 -0.64 -0.08 -1.20
N ALA A 68 -0.48 -0.71 -2.36
CA ALA A 68 -0.13 -0.01 -3.59
C ALA A 68 -1.24 0.97 -4.02
N TYR A 69 -2.50 0.55 -3.88
CA TYR A 69 -3.65 1.41 -4.12
C TYR A 69 -3.68 2.62 -3.19
N GLU A 70 -3.39 2.42 -1.91
CA GLU A 70 -3.34 3.48 -0.91
C GLU A 70 -2.16 4.45 -1.13
N GLN A 71 -1.00 3.94 -1.59
CA GLN A 71 0.13 4.80 -1.97
C GLN A 71 -0.25 5.72 -3.13
N GLU A 72 -0.83 5.20 -4.20
CA GLU A 72 -1.29 5.99 -5.34
C GLU A 72 -2.36 7.01 -4.93
N ARG A 73 -3.28 6.61 -4.05
CA ARG A 73 -4.33 7.47 -3.53
C ARG A 73 -3.77 8.61 -2.67
N MET A 74 -2.76 8.35 -1.83
CA MET A 74 -2.08 9.37 -1.04
C MET A 74 -1.36 10.37 -1.94
N LEU A 75 -0.60 9.91 -2.93
CA LEU A 75 0.09 10.77 -3.88
C LEU A 75 -0.90 11.66 -4.68
N ALA A 76 -2.01 11.09 -5.12
CA ALA A 76 -3.05 11.83 -5.81
C ALA A 76 -3.73 12.87 -4.89
N ALA A 77 -3.90 12.58 -3.61
CA ALA A 77 -4.42 13.54 -2.64
C ALA A 77 -3.46 14.71 -2.42
N LEU A 78 -2.18 14.44 -2.24
CA LEU A 78 -1.14 15.48 -2.09
C LEU A 78 -1.02 16.35 -3.35
N GLU A 79 -1.11 15.74 -4.54
CA GLU A 79 -1.14 16.46 -5.82
C GLU A 79 -2.31 17.45 -5.86
N ARG A 80 -3.56 17.01 -5.57
CA ARG A 80 -4.74 17.87 -5.55
C ARG A 80 -4.64 19.00 -4.53
N MET A 81 -4.13 18.71 -3.34
CA MET A 81 -3.96 19.74 -2.30
C MET A 81 -2.96 20.81 -2.71
N LEU A 82 -1.84 20.45 -3.32
CA LEU A 82 -0.85 21.41 -3.82
C LEU A 82 -1.37 22.21 -5.00
N CYS A 83 -2.08 21.57 -5.96
CA CYS A 83 -2.72 22.27 -7.06
C CYS A 83 -3.76 23.28 -6.56
N ALA A 84 -4.58 22.92 -5.57
CA ALA A 84 -5.58 23.82 -4.98
C ALA A 84 -4.96 25.04 -4.31
N ILE A 85 -3.76 24.91 -3.71
CA ILE A 85 -2.99 26.04 -3.18
C ILE A 85 -2.41 26.86 -4.34
N ALA A 86 -1.84 26.21 -5.35
CA ALA A 86 -1.20 26.85 -6.49
C ALA A 86 -2.20 27.61 -7.39
N ASP A 87 -3.44 27.20 -7.47
CA ASP A 87 -4.51 27.89 -8.18
C ASP A 87 -4.81 29.29 -7.58
N ARG A 88 -4.60 29.42 -6.27
CA ARG A 88 -4.79 30.70 -5.60
C ARG A 88 -3.51 31.54 -5.58
N HIS A 89 -2.37 30.89 -5.42
CA HIS A 89 -1.06 31.51 -5.33
C HIS A 89 -0.02 30.68 -6.06
N PRO A 90 0.54 31.16 -7.20
CA PRO A 90 1.59 30.44 -7.92
C PRO A 90 2.73 30.01 -6.98
N VAL A 91 3.12 28.75 -7.07
CA VAL A 91 4.09 28.13 -6.19
C VAL A 91 5.36 27.80 -6.96
N LEU A 92 6.54 28.22 -6.43
CA LEU A 92 7.84 27.82 -6.95
C LEU A 92 8.53 26.92 -5.93
N PHE A 93 8.75 25.67 -6.30
CA PHE A 93 9.56 24.75 -5.51
C PHE A 93 11.02 24.82 -5.92
N VAL A 94 11.91 25.02 -4.95
CA VAL A 94 13.35 24.94 -5.14
C VAL A 94 13.86 23.79 -4.27
N LEU A 95 14.12 22.65 -4.88
CA LEU A 95 14.53 21.42 -4.21
C LEU A 95 16.02 21.18 -4.47
N ASN A 96 16.85 21.50 -3.50
CA ASN A 96 18.29 21.27 -3.56
C ASN A 96 18.67 19.85 -3.13
N ARG A 97 19.71 19.27 -3.75
CA ARG A 97 20.15 17.89 -3.52
C ARG A 97 19.03 16.89 -3.74
N PHE A 98 18.33 17.05 -4.84
CA PHE A 98 17.15 16.26 -5.15
C PHE A 98 17.45 14.76 -5.31
N GLN A 99 18.67 14.37 -5.61
CA GLN A 99 19.14 12.97 -5.59
C GLN A 99 18.99 12.28 -4.21
N LEU A 100 18.76 13.05 -3.14
CA LEU A 100 18.50 12.53 -1.79
C LEU A 100 16.99 12.58 -1.43
N ALA A 101 16.14 12.90 -2.40
CA ALA A 101 14.69 12.91 -2.19
C ALA A 101 14.18 11.48 -1.93
N SER A 102 13.07 11.38 -1.20
CA SER A 102 12.38 10.10 -1.03
C SER A 102 11.71 9.65 -2.34
N LYS A 103 11.39 8.37 -2.44
CA LYS A 103 10.67 7.80 -3.59
C LYS A 103 9.35 8.52 -3.84
N SER A 104 8.54 8.72 -2.80
CA SER A 104 7.26 9.43 -2.87
C SER A 104 7.43 10.88 -3.35
N THR A 105 8.51 11.56 -2.94
CA THR A 105 8.85 12.90 -3.43
C THR A 105 9.19 12.89 -4.92
N MET A 106 9.96 11.91 -5.41
CA MET A 106 10.28 11.79 -6.84
C MET A 106 9.02 11.51 -7.66
N GLN A 107 8.19 10.58 -7.21
CA GLN A 107 6.92 10.23 -7.87
C GLN A 107 5.96 11.42 -7.92
N LEU A 108 5.81 12.17 -6.83
CA LEU A 108 4.96 13.35 -6.81
C LEU A 108 5.51 14.47 -7.70
N THR A 109 6.84 14.65 -7.76
CA THR A 109 7.48 15.56 -8.70
C THR A 109 7.17 15.19 -10.16
N ALA A 110 7.26 13.90 -10.50
CA ALA A 110 6.94 13.41 -11.84
C ALA A 110 5.45 13.66 -12.21
N ARG A 111 4.54 13.62 -11.23
CA ARG A 111 3.13 13.96 -11.43
C ARG A 111 2.95 15.44 -11.76
N PHE A 112 3.62 16.34 -11.05
CA PHE A 112 3.56 17.78 -11.32
C PHE A 112 4.10 18.14 -12.70
N LEU A 113 5.14 17.46 -13.16
CA LEU A 113 5.68 17.69 -14.52
C LEU A 113 4.71 17.29 -15.64
N LYS A 114 3.80 16.36 -15.35
CA LYS A 114 2.73 15.91 -16.27
C LYS A 114 1.42 16.70 -16.15
N CYS A 115 1.31 17.58 -15.15
CA CYS A 115 0.10 18.36 -14.90
C CYS A 115 0.11 19.63 -15.77
N GLU A 116 -0.71 19.65 -16.83
CA GLU A 116 -0.74 20.76 -17.81
C GLU A 116 -1.33 22.07 -17.26
N ASN A 117 -2.11 22.03 -16.17
CA ASN A 117 -2.90 23.16 -15.68
C ASN A 117 -2.56 23.56 -14.22
N CYS A 118 -1.40 23.21 -13.68
CA CYS A 118 -1.03 23.62 -12.34
C CYS A 118 -0.04 24.81 -12.36
N ASN A 119 -0.32 25.84 -11.53
CA ASN A 119 0.55 27.00 -11.36
C ASN A 119 1.76 26.67 -10.45
N ILE A 120 2.45 25.55 -10.74
CA ILE A 120 3.60 25.07 -9.98
C ILE A 120 4.84 25.13 -10.86
N GLY A 121 5.84 25.89 -10.40
CA GLY A 121 7.20 25.88 -10.97
C GLY A 121 8.13 25.00 -10.13
N LEU A 122 9.03 24.28 -10.80
CA LEU A 122 10.00 23.39 -10.17
C LEU A 122 11.42 23.79 -10.55
N VAL A 123 12.30 23.88 -9.56
CA VAL A 123 13.75 23.99 -9.74
C VAL A 123 14.42 22.88 -8.94
N LEU A 124 15.01 21.93 -9.64
CA LEU A 124 15.64 20.75 -9.05
C LEU A 124 17.17 20.89 -9.13
N GLY A 125 17.81 21.00 -7.98
CA GLY A 125 19.27 21.02 -7.87
C GLY A 125 19.80 19.60 -7.60
N VAL A 126 20.62 19.07 -8.51
CA VAL A 126 21.25 17.75 -8.39
C VAL A 126 22.75 17.92 -8.39
N SER A 127 23.46 17.34 -7.40
CA SER A 127 24.91 17.52 -7.28
C SER A 127 25.71 16.25 -7.60
N ASP A 128 25.27 15.10 -7.13
CA ASP A 128 25.97 13.83 -7.32
C ASP A 128 24.95 12.68 -7.39
N ILE A 129 24.74 12.16 -8.58
CA ILE A 129 23.80 11.06 -8.82
C ILE A 129 24.35 9.72 -8.28
N GLN A 130 25.68 9.57 -8.18
CA GLN A 130 26.28 8.34 -7.63
C GLN A 130 26.00 8.15 -6.13
N ALA A 131 25.63 9.22 -5.43
CA ALA A 131 25.22 9.16 -4.03
C ALA A 131 23.75 8.72 -3.84
N MET A 132 23.02 8.47 -4.94
CA MET A 132 21.62 8.03 -4.86
C MET A 132 21.55 6.55 -4.47
N PRO A 133 20.67 6.18 -3.52
CA PRO A 133 20.40 4.78 -3.22
C PRO A 133 19.89 4.01 -4.44
N GLU A 134 20.37 2.80 -4.64
CA GLU A 134 20.09 1.97 -5.82
C GLU A 134 18.57 1.76 -6.06
N PHE A 135 17.80 1.60 -5.00
CA PHE A 135 16.34 1.42 -5.09
C PHE A 135 15.58 2.65 -5.62
N LEU A 136 16.20 3.83 -5.67
CA LEU A 136 15.60 5.06 -6.21
C LEU A 136 15.95 5.31 -7.68
N VAL A 137 16.92 4.56 -8.23
CA VAL A 137 17.37 4.74 -9.62
C VAL A 137 16.23 4.62 -10.63
N PRO A 138 15.32 3.62 -10.56
CA PRO A 138 14.21 3.52 -11.51
C PRO A 138 13.26 4.72 -11.48
N ASP A 139 12.94 5.24 -10.28
CA ASP A 139 12.07 6.42 -10.15
C ASP A 139 12.78 7.69 -10.64
N TRP A 140 14.09 7.78 -10.47
CA TRP A 140 14.91 8.85 -11.02
C TRP A 140 14.97 8.81 -12.55
N GLU A 141 15.21 7.65 -13.14
CA GLU A 141 15.25 7.47 -14.61
C GLU A 141 13.91 7.87 -15.24
N MET A 142 12.80 7.39 -14.67
CA MET A 142 11.46 7.77 -15.13
C MET A 142 11.20 9.28 -15.00
N LEU A 143 11.67 9.92 -13.92
CA LEU A 143 11.58 11.35 -13.73
C LEU A 143 12.42 12.10 -14.77
N TYR A 144 13.65 11.64 -14.99
CA TYR A 144 14.59 12.25 -15.92
C TYR A 144 14.07 12.22 -17.36
N GLU A 145 13.51 11.08 -17.80
CA GLU A 145 12.83 10.98 -19.09
C GLU A 145 11.68 11.98 -19.24
N THR A 146 10.93 12.21 -18.15
CA THR A 146 9.84 13.20 -18.13
C THR A 146 10.36 14.64 -18.23
N LEU A 147 11.57 14.91 -17.71
CA LEU A 147 12.19 16.25 -17.78
C LEU A 147 12.70 16.60 -19.17
N ASP A 148 13.09 15.62 -19.98
CA ASP A 148 13.73 15.84 -21.29
C ASP A 148 12.75 16.44 -22.33
N ASP A 149 11.44 16.21 -22.14
CA ASP A 149 10.38 16.65 -23.10
C ASP A 149 9.98 18.14 -23.00
N GLY A 150 10.45 18.90 -22.01
CA GLY A 150 10.00 20.30 -21.88
C GLY A 150 10.78 21.15 -20.88
N SER A 151 11.81 20.63 -20.27
CA SER A 151 12.56 21.27 -19.19
C SER A 151 13.87 21.89 -19.70
N LYS A 152 14.34 22.94 -19.03
CA LYS A 152 15.66 23.51 -19.29
C LYS A 152 16.66 22.94 -18.30
N ILE A 153 17.61 22.16 -18.78
CA ILE A 153 18.70 21.60 -17.98
C ILE A 153 19.92 22.55 -18.07
N TYR A 154 20.37 22.99 -16.90
CA TYR A 154 21.54 23.84 -16.78
C TYR A 154 22.67 23.11 -16.05
N HIS A 155 23.81 22.93 -16.71
CA HIS A 155 25.03 22.40 -16.09
C HIS A 155 25.84 23.54 -15.48
N ILE A 156 25.88 23.60 -14.15
CA ILE A 156 26.66 24.60 -13.43
C ILE A 156 28.05 24.00 -13.16
N GLY A 157 29.07 24.44 -13.90
CA GLY A 157 30.44 24.01 -13.68
C GLY A 157 30.97 24.41 -12.29
N ASN A 158 31.85 23.60 -11.73
CA ASN A 158 32.50 23.82 -10.44
C ASN A 158 33.44 25.07 -10.53
N SER A 159 32.92 26.26 -10.26
CA SER A 159 33.75 27.44 -10.06
C SER A 159 34.37 27.36 -8.67
N GLY A 160 35.50 26.65 -8.52
CA GLY A 160 36.51 26.86 -7.48
C GLY A 160 36.09 27.04 -6.00
N ARG A 161 34.84 26.72 -5.63
CA ARG A 161 34.48 26.68 -4.21
C ARG A 161 35.09 25.41 -3.60
N LYS A 162 35.96 25.63 -2.58
CA LYS A 162 36.44 24.57 -1.70
C LYS A 162 35.28 23.60 -1.43
N LYS A 163 35.56 22.26 -1.57
CA LYS A 163 34.67 21.24 -0.98
C LYS A 163 34.31 21.75 0.42
N GLU A 164 33.07 22.15 0.62
CA GLU A 164 32.53 22.15 1.97
C GLU A 164 32.79 20.74 2.46
N GLU A 165 33.59 20.61 3.50
CA GLU A 165 33.75 19.35 4.20
C GLU A 165 32.33 18.83 4.43
N THR A 166 32.00 17.73 3.81
CA THR A 166 30.81 16.99 4.16
C THR A 166 31.02 16.69 5.63
N ILE A 167 30.41 17.52 6.49
CA ILE A 167 30.32 17.22 7.91
C ILE A 167 29.62 15.84 7.88
N ASP A 168 30.41 14.88 8.37
CA ASP A 168 29.98 13.48 8.47
C ASP A 168 28.85 13.44 9.54
N ASP A 169 27.66 13.94 9.16
CA ASP A 169 26.48 14.05 10.03
C ASP A 169 26.06 12.66 10.53
N GLU A 170 26.55 11.58 9.89
CA GLU A 170 26.33 10.21 10.32
C GLU A 170 27.03 9.86 11.65
N LYS A 171 28.11 10.53 12.02
CA LYS A 171 28.88 10.23 13.25
C LYS A 171 28.13 10.51 14.55
N TYR A 172 27.05 11.30 14.51
CA TYR A 172 26.32 11.74 15.69
C TYR A 172 24.85 11.37 15.71
N VAL A 173 24.40 10.45 14.85
CA VAL A 173 23.01 9.98 14.87
C VAL A 173 22.85 8.92 15.96
N ASP A 174 22.10 9.25 17.00
CA ASP A 174 21.63 8.26 17.96
C ASP A 174 20.49 7.43 17.32
N TYR A 175 20.85 6.31 16.72
CA TYR A 175 19.94 5.42 16.03
C TYR A 175 18.92 4.76 16.97
N GLY A 176 19.18 4.66 18.27
CA GLY A 176 18.27 4.17 19.29
C GLY A 176 17.26 5.21 19.79
N SER A 177 17.40 6.47 19.36
CA SER A 177 16.58 7.55 19.89
C SER A 177 15.12 7.45 19.44
N GLU A 178 14.21 7.88 20.31
CA GLU A 178 12.78 8.03 20.01
C GLU A 178 12.52 8.88 18.75
N LYS A 179 13.42 9.81 18.46
CA LYS A 179 13.33 10.66 17.28
C LYS A 179 13.54 9.87 15.98
N VAL A 180 14.49 8.95 15.95
CA VAL A 180 14.71 8.06 14.78
C VAL A 180 13.54 7.11 14.61
N TYR A 181 13.05 6.52 15.71
CA TYR A 181 11.89 5.65 15.67
C TYR A 181 10.65 6.36 15.11
N ARG A 182 10.31 7.55 15.62
CA ARG A 182 9.17 8.34 15.09
C ARG A 182 9.32 8.69 13.60
N LYS A 183 10.55 8.95 13.16
CA LYS A 183 10.82 9.18 11.74
C LYS A 183 10.50 7.97 10.89
N LEU A 184 10.95 6.78 11.31
CA LEU A 184 10.66 5.53 10.61
C LEU A 184 9.16 5.23 10.64
N GLN A 185 8.50 5.47 11.77
CA GLN A 185 7.06 5.32 11.91
C GLN A 185 6.29 6.25 10.95
N ASN A 186 6.69 7.52 10.86
CA ASN A 186 6.10 8.45 9.90
C ASN A 186 6.26 7.97 8.45
N MET A 187 7.42 7.44 8.05
CA MET A 187 7.59 6.88 6.70
C MET A 187 6.58 5.75 6.44
N VAL A 188 6.36 4.88 7.41
CA VAL A 188 5.37 3.80 7.30
C VAL A 188 3.95 4.36 7.21
N GLU A 189 3.61 5.37 8.00
CA GLU A 189 2.29 6.03 7.97
C GLU A 189 2.03 6.76 6.64
N PHE A 190 3.07 7.31 6.02
CA PHE A 190 2.99 7.92 4.69
C PHE A 190 3.27 6.94 3.54
N LEU A 191 3.30 5.65 3.84
CA LEU A 191 3.41 4.57 2.86
C LEU A 191 4.74 4.58 2.07
N ASP A 192 5.79 5.18 2.63
CA ASP A 192 7.15 5.21 2.03
C ASP A 192 7.99 4.02 2.54
N PHE A 193 7.54 2.80 2.23
CA PHE A 193 8.10 1.56 2.77
C PHE A 193 9.52 1.27 2.27
N ASP A 194 9.85 1.61 1.03
CA ASP A 194 11.20 1.41 0.48
C ASP A 194 12.22 2.25 1.23
N GLN A 195 11.86 3.50 1.54
CA GLN A 195 12.71 4.39 2.32
C GLN A 195 12.86 3.91 3.77
N ALA A 196 11.76 3.47 4.38
CA ALA A 196 11.77 2.92 5.74
C ALA A 196 12.66 1.67 5.82
N ALA A 197 12.54 0.75 4.85
CA ALA A 197 13.37 -0.44 4.77
C ALA A 197 14.85 -0.10 4.63
N TYR A 198 15.21 0.80 3.72
CA TYR A 198 16.61 1.23 3.55
C TYR A 198 17.26 1.73 4.85
N TYR A 199 16.52 2.54 5.63
CA TYR A 199 17.03 3.00 6.92
C TYR A 199 17.12 1.88 7.96
N LEU A 200 16.13 1.00 8.02
CA LEU A 200 16.12 -0.14 8.94
C LEU A 200 17.26 -1.12 8.62
N GLU A 201 17.50 -1.43 7.36
CA GLU A 201 18.64 -2.23 6.90
C GLU A 201 19.99 -1.58 7.24
N THR A 202 20.05 -0.23 7.14
CA THR A 202 21.25 0.51 7.53
C THR A 202 21.51 0.42 9.03
N ILE A 203 20.46 0.53 9.85
CA ILE A 203 20.55 0.38 11.31
C ILE A 203 20.97 -1.05 11.66
N GLU A 204 20.34 -2.05 11.06
CA GLU A 204 20.68 -3.46 11.25
C GLU A 204 22.17 -3.73 10.96
N ARG A 205 22.66 -3.21 9.83
CA ARG A 205 24.05 -3.36 9.42
C ARG A 205 25.01 -2.72 10.44
N LYS A 206 24.67 -1.51 10.91
CA LYS A 206 25.48 -0.82 11.93
C LYS A 206 25.49 -1.56 13.28
N ILE A 207 24.37 -2.17 13.66
CA ILE A 207 24.31 -3.03 14.88
C ILE A 207 25.16 -4.29 14.69
N LYS A 208 25.04 -4.98 13.55
CA LYS A 208 25.72 -6.27 13.29
C LYS A 208 27.23 -6.11 13.05
N PHE A 209 27.67 -5.04 12.40
CA PHE A 209 29.06 -4.90 11.95
C PHE A 209 29.84 -3.75 12.59
N ASP A 210 29.17 -2.65 12.95
CA ASP A 210 29.83 -1.45 13.51
C ASP A 210 29.73 -1.39 15.05
N ASN A 211 29.21 -2.44 15.70
CA ASN A 211 28.96 -2.51 17.14
C ASN A 211 28.14 -1.33 17.70
N LEU A 212 27.18 -0.85 16.92
CA LEU A 212 26.26 0.18 17.37
C LEU A 212 25.47 -0.33 18.58
N LEU A 213 25.58 0.36 19.71
CA LEU A 213 24.84 0.03 20.92
C LEU A 213 23.44 0.67 20.86
N VAL A 214 22.41 -0.15 20.88
CA VAL A 214 21.01 0.24 21.00
C VAL A 214 20.41 -0.54 22.16
N ASP A 215 19.64 0.10 23.02
CA ASP A 215 18.97 -0.60 24.11
C ASP A 215 17.93 -1.59 23.59
N ASP A 216 17.67 -2.65 24.35
CA ASP A 216 16.81 -3.76 23.91
C ASP A 216 15.37 -3.31 23.62
N ALA A 217 14.83 -2.34 24.36
CA ALA A 217 13.48 -1.85 24.12
C ALA A 217 13.38 -1.04 22.81
N ALA A 218 14.37 -0.20 22.52
CA ALA A 218 14.43 0.52 21.27
C ALA A 218 14.67 -0.44 20.11
N ARG A 219 15.55 -1.43 20.25
CA ARG A 219 15.81 -2.46 19.26
C ARG A 219 14.55 -3.28 18.96
N PHE A 220 13.84 -3.72 19.99
CA PHE A 220 12.60 -4.48 19.84
C PHE A 220 11.57 -3.71 19.02
N ARG A 221 11.30 -2.44 19.36
CA ARG A 221 10.34 -1.59 18.62
C ARG A 221 10.75 -1.38 17.16
N MET A 222 12.04 -1.16 16.89
CA MET A 222 12.54 -1.00 15.52
C MET A 222 12.43 -2.29 14.71
N TRP A 223 12.70 -3.44 15.32
CA TRP A 223 12.57 -4.75 14.66
C TRP A 223 11.10 -5.10 14.37
N LEU A 224 10.17 -4.82 15.27
CA LEU A 224 8.73 -4.94 14.97
C LEU A 224 8.33 -4.10 13.75
N LEU A 225 8.81 -2.86 13.69
CA LEU A 225 8.56 -1.99 12.55
C LEU A 225 9.21 -2.53 11.27
N PHE A 226 10.41 -3.12 11.37
CA PHE A 226 11.10 -3.72 10.23
C PHE A 226 10.36 -4.95 9.69
N VAL A 227 9.88 -5.84 10.57
CA VAL A 227 9.03 -6.97 10.17
C VAL A 227 7.80 -6.47 9.42
N LYS A 228 7.10 -5.47 9.98
CA LYS A 228 5.91 -4.87 9.34
C LYS A 228 6.24 -4.29 7.96
N VAL A 229 7.32 -3.53 7.83
CA VAL A 229 7.75 -2.96 6.54
C VAL A 229 8.12 -4.05 5.54
N SER A 230 8.82 -5.10 5.97
CA SER A 230 9.19 -6.23 5.11
C SER A 230 7.96 -6.98 4.59
N ILE A 231 6.96 -7.21 5.45
CA ILE A 231 5.67 -7.80 5.02
C ILE A 231 4.99 -6.91 3.99
N LEU A 232 4.89 -5.59 4.24
CA LEU A 232 4.24 -4.63 3.34
C LEU A 232 4.97 -4.48 1.99
N ARG A 233 6.27 -4.79 1.95
CA ARG A 233 7.07 -4.87 0.72
C ARG A 233 7.05 -6.25 0.06
N GLN A 234 6.31 -7.20 0.60
CA GLN A 234 6.28 -8.61 0.16
C GLN A 234 7.62 -9.35 0.33
N ASP A 235 8.54 -8.82 1.14
CA ASP A 235 9.79 -9.50 1.49
C ASP A 235 9.58 -10.39 2.73
N ILE A 236 8.79 -11.44 2.54
CA ILE A 236 8.43 -12.35 3.65
C ILE A 236 9.64 -13.11 4.21
N PRO A 237 10.62 -13.56 3.39
CA PRO A 237 11.83 -14.18 3.94
C PRO A 237 12.57 -13.27 4.92
N LYS A 238 12.73 -11.98 4.57
CA LYS A 238 13.36 -11.00 5.46
C LYS A 238 12.54 -10.75 6.72
N ALA A 239 11.22 -10.67 6.60
CA ALA A 239 10.34 -10.52 7.76
C ALA A 239 10.53 -11.65 8.77
N LEU A 240 10.60 -12.91 8.32
CA LEU A 240 10.80 -14.07 9.17
C LEU A 240 12.22 -14.11 9.77
N GLU A 241 13.27 -13.76 9.02
CA GLU A 241 14.64 -13.61 9.55
C GLU A 241 14.68 -12.64 10.73
N ILE A 242 14.01 -11.50 10.62
CA ILE A 242 13.98 -10.48 11.70
C ILE A 242 13.19 -10.99 12.90
N CYS A 243 12.14 -11.80 12.71
CA CYS A 243 11.41 -12.42 13.80
C CYS A 243 12.31 -13.35 14.64
N GLU A 244 13.24 -14.10 14.02
CA GLU A 244 14.25 -14.89 14.75
C GLU A 244 15.20 -14.02 15.59
N ASP A 245 15.50 -12.80 15.15
CA ASP A 245 16.29 -11.84 15.92
C ASP A 245 15.48 -11.21 17.07
N LEU A 246 14.15 -11.05 16.90
CA LEU A 246 13.24 -10.59 17.96
C LEU A 246 13.16 -11.58 19.13
N GLU A 247 13.15 -12.88 18.86
CA GLU A 247 13.12 -13.94 19.90
C GLU A 247 14.28 -13.85 20.89
N LYS A 248 15.40 -13.27 20.47
CA LYS A 248 16.61 -13.11 21.30
C LYS A 248 16.54 -11.89 22.23
N ILE A 249 15.50 -11.05 22.09
CA ILE A 249 15.33 -9.82 22.87
C ILE A 249 14.35 -10.08 24.00
N HIS A 250 14.82 -9.98 25.25
CA HIS A 250 14.00 -10.19 26.42
C HIS A 250 13.77 -8.87 27.17
N LEU A 251 12.52 -8.44 27.26
CA LEU A 251 12.13 -7.25 28.00
C LEU A 251 11.43 -7.67 29.30
N ALA A 252 12.16 -7.55 30.42
CA ALA A 252 11.66 -7.96 31.74
C ALA A 252 10.32 -7.29 32.11
N GLY A 253 9.33 -8.10 32.48
CA GLY A 253 7.98 -7.64 32.83
C GLY A 253 7.09 -7.30 31.66
N LYS A 254 7.50 -7.59 30.41
CA LYS A 254 6.73 -7.38 29.18
C LYS A 254 6.75 -8.63 28.26
N GLU A 255 7.02 -9.78 28.84
CA GLU A 255 7.19 -11.03 28.08
C GLU A 255 5.94 -11.38 27.25
N GLU A 256 4.75 -11.25 27.84
CA GLU A 256 3.49 -11.56 27.15
C GLU A 256 3.15 -10.51 26.06
N GLU A 257 3.46 -9.24 26.31
CA GLU A 257 3.28 -8.17 25.31
C GLU A 257 4.20 -8.38 24.11
N CYS A 258 5.48 -8.71 24.35
CA CYS A 258 6.46 -9.00 23.31
C CYS A 258 6.07 -10.23 22.49
N ALA A 259 5.66 -11.31 23.15
CA ALA A 259 5.20 -12.52 22.49
C ALA A 259 3.98 -12.26 21.60
N TYR A 260 3.01 -11.48 22.11
CA TYR A 260 1.83 -11.10 21.33
C TYR A 260 2.20 -10.35 20.03
N GLU A 261 3.00 -9.29 20.14
CA GLU A 261 3.37 -8.46 18.98
C GLU A 261 4.16 -9.27 17.93
N GLN A 262 5.05 -10.14 18.39
CA GLN A 262 5.84 -11.00 17.53
C GLN A 262 4.96 -12.04 16.81
N ASP A 263 4.16 -12.80 17.57
CA ASP A 263 3.29 -13.85 17.03
C ASP A 263 2.26 -13.30 16.06
N TYR A 264 1.73 -12.08 16.32
CA TYR A 264 0.81 -11.38 15.42
C TYR A 264 1.47 -11.10 14.05
N LEU A 265 2.72 -10.65 14.05
CA LEU A 265 3.45 -10.37 12.82
C LEU A 265 3.86 -11.66 12.09
N ILE A 266 4.24 -12.71 12.82
CA ILE A 266 4.54 -14.04 12.24
C ILE A 266 3.27 -14.61 11.57
N ALA A 267 2.11 -14.56 12.24
CA ALA A 267 0.86 -15.00 11.68
C ALA A 267 0.51 -14.22 10.39
N THR A 268 0.76 -12.90 10.40
CA THR A 268 0.57 -12.05 9.23
C THR A 268 1.53 -12.44 8.10
N ALA A 269 2.81 -12.68 8.39
CA ALA A 269 3.79 -13.12 7.41
C ALA A 269 3.42 -14.47 6.78
N TYR A 270 2.99 -15.44 7.59
CA TYR A 270 2.51 -16.74 7.10
C TYR A 270 1.26 -16.61 6.23
N MET A 271 0.35 -15.70 6.56
CA MET A 271 -0.83 -15.42 5.73
C MET A 271 -0.40 -15.00 4.31
N TYR A 272 0.55 -14.05 4.20
CA TYR A 272 1.04 -13.59 2.89
C TYR A 272 1.96 -14.60 2.19
N GLN A 273 2.55 -15.56 2.92
CA GLN A 273 3.28 -16.68 2.35
C GLN A 273 2.36 -17.81 1.83
N GLY A 274 1.05 -17.72 2.10
CA GLY A 274 0.09 -18.77 1.76
C GLY A 274 0.08 -19.97 2.73
N LYS A 275 0.81 -19.90 3.84
CA LYS A 275 0.82 -20.90 4.93
C LYS A 275 -0.37 -20.67 5.87
N LEU A 276 -1.58 -20.83 5.33
CA LEU A 276 -2.80 -20.43 6.04
C LEU A 276 -3.08 -21.23 7.30
N LYS A 277 -2.67 -22.49 7.35
CA LYS A 277 -2.86 -23.34 8.53
C LYS A 277 -1.99 -22.85 9.68
N GLU A 278 -0.71 -22.64 9.43
CA GLU A 278 0.24 -22.10 10.39
C GLU A 278 -0.15 -20.68 10.83
N ALA A 279 -0.62 -19.87 9.91
CA ALA A 279 -1.12 -18.53 10.21
C ALA A 279 -2.33 -18.55 11.16
N LEU A 280 -3.29 -19.47 10.96
CA LEU A 280 -4.47 -19.64 11.84
C LEU A 280 -4.07 -20.15 13.22
N GLU A 281 -3.12 -21.10 13.32
CA GLU A 281 -2.60 -21.60 14.59
C GLU A 281 -1.94 -20.46 15.38
N MET A 282 -1.11 -19.63 14.74
CA MET A 282 -0.48 -18.47 15.37
C MET A 282 -1.49 -17.39 15.76
N ALA A 283 -2.50 -17.09 14.91
CA ALA A 283 -3.56 -16.14 15.27
C ALA A 283 -4.37 -16.62 16.50
N GLY A 284 -4.61 -17.94 16.63
CA GLY A 284 -5.23 -18.53 17.82
C GLY A 284 -4.35 -18.36 19.07
N GLU A 285 -3.03 -18.46 18.93
CA GLU A 285 -2.10 -18.22 20.02
C GLU A 285 -2.10 -16.75 20.46
N THR A 286 -2.08 -15.79 19.51
CA THR A 286 -2.17 -14.36 19.85
C THR A 286 -3.46 -14.04 20.61
N TYR A 287 -4.59 -14.65 20.22
CA TYR A 287 -5.84 -14.50 20.95
C TYR A 287 -5.73 -15.00 22.39
N ARG A 288 -5.06 -16.14 22.61
CA ARG A 288 -4.86 -16.74 23.93
C ARG A 288 -3.95 -15.87 24.82
N ILE A 289 -2.88 -15.31 24.26
CA ILE A 289 -1.97 -14.39 24.95
C ILE A 289 -2.71 -13.12 25.35
N ALA A 290 -3.48 -12.51 24.42
CA ALA A 290 -4.29 -11.33 24.71
C ALA A 290 -5.31 -11.59 25.83
N GLY A 291 -5.92 -12.79 25.85
CA GLY A 291 -6.83 -13.21 26.91
C GLY A 291 -6.15 -13.29 28.30
N LYS A 292 -4.90 -13.78 28.38
CA LYS A 292 -4.12 -13.79 29.62
C LYS A 292 -3.84 -12.36 30.13
N MET A 293 -3.55 -11.44 29.20
CA MET A 293 -3.35 -10.01 29.53
C MET A 293 -4.64 -9.28 29.86
N SER A 294 -5.82 -9.90 29.64
CA SER A 294 -7.13 -9.26 29.73
C SER A 294 -7.26 -8.01 28.84
N ASP A 295 -6.64 -8.05 27.65
CA ASP A 295 -6.64 -6.96 26.67
C ASP A 295 -7.69 -7.21 25.59
N ASP A 296 -8.88 -6.66 25.79
CA ASP A 296 -10.02 -6.78 24.87
C ASP A 296 -9.69 -6.29 23.44
N TYR A 297 -8.85 -5.27 23.33
CA TYR A 297 -8.50 -4.72 22.02
C TYR A 297 -7.55 -5.66 21.24
N ARG A 298 -6.53 -6.21 21.91
CA ARG A 298 -5.66 -7.21 21.30
C ARG A 298 -6.41 -8.51 20.97
N MET A 299 -7.37 -8.92 21.81
CA MET A 299 -8.25 -10.04 21.48
C MET A 299 -9.04 -9.77 20.20
N PHE A 300 -9.60 -8.55 20.06
CA PHE A 300 -10.28 -8.14 18.83
C PHE A 300 -9.35 -8.15 17.61
N LEU A 301 -8.12 -7.63 17.72
CA LEU A 301 -7.15 -7.64 16.62
C LEU A 301 -6.80 -9.08 16.19
N SER A 302 -6.68 -10.01 17.14
CA SER A 302 -6.46 -11.43 16.85
C SER A 302 -7.65 -12.08 16.14
N GLU A 303 -8.90 -11.79 16.56
CA GLU A 303 -10.12 -12.22 15.84
C GLU A 303 -10.17 -11.63 14.41
N LEU A 304 -9.77 -10.38 14.25
CA LEU A 304 -9.70 -9.73 12.95
C LEU A 304 -8.63 -10.37 12.07
N LEU A 305 -7.46 -10.71 12.63
CA LEU A 305 -6.40 -11.41 11.91
C LEU A 305 -6.86 -12.80 11.46
N GLU A 306 -7.51 -13.57 12.33
CA GLU A 306 -8.12 -14.86 11.98
C GLU A 306 -9.08 -14.71 10.78
N ALA A 307 -9.94 -13.67 10.82
CA ALA A 307 -10.86 -13.39 9.73
C ALA A 307 -10.12 -12.97 8.43
N LYS A 308 -9.08 -12.14 8.53
CA LYS A 308 -8.23 -11.76 7.38
C LYS A 308 -7.60 -12.99 6.73
N ILE A 309 -7.03 -13.90 7.54
CA ILE A 309 -6.43 -15.16 7.06
C ILE A 309 -7.47 -16.00 6.31
N GLN A 310 -8.67 -16.14 6.88
CA GLN A 310 -9.75 -16.89 6.26
C GLN A 310 -10.28 -16.21 4.98
N MET A 311 -10.20 -14.91 4.88
CA MET A 311 -10.59 -14.11 3.72
C MET A 311 -9.48 -13.94 2.69
N SER A 312 -8.21 -14.23 3.05
CA SER A 312 -7.08 -14.06 2.15
C SER A 312 -7.11 -15.12 1.05
N GLY A 313 -7.00 -14.63 -0.16
CA GLY A 313 -6.53 -15.41 -1.29
C GLY A 313 -7.52 -16.21 -2.09
N TRP A 314 -7.07 -16.52 -3.28
CA TRP A 314 -7.54 -17.51 -4.24
C TRP A 314 -7.66 -18.91 -3.63
N TYR A 315 -7.05 -19.14 -2.49
CA TYR A 315 -7.06 -20.42 -1.77
C TYR A 315 -8.47 -20.90 -1.44
N ASN A 316 -9.39 -19.98 -1.16
CA ASN A 316 -10.78 -20.33 -0.86
C ASN A 316 -11.59 -20.79 -2.07
N ILE A 317 -11.20 -20.39 -3.29
CA ILE A 317 -11.87 -20.84 -4.52
C ILE A 317 -11.50 -22.29 -4.85
N PHE A 318 -10.25 -22.69 -4.57
CA PHE A 318 -9.74 -24.00 -4.99
C PHE A 318 -9.65 -25.04 -3.86
N PHE A 319 -9.52 -24.64 -2.59
CA PHE A 319 -9.15 -25.57 -1.51
C PHE A 319 -10.05 -25.58 -0.28
N CYS A 320 -10.90 -24.59 -0.07
CA CYS A 320 -11.71 -24.51 1.15
C CYS A 320 -13.20 -24.35 0.87
N ALA A 321 -13.88 -25.47 0.73
CA ALA A 321 -15.33 -25.59 0.96
C ALA A 321 -15.70 -25.45 2.46
N GLN A 322 -14.85 -24.83 3.29
CA GLN A 322 -15.16 -24.63 4.71
C GLN A 322 -16.04 -23.39 4.87
N ASP A 323 -17.15 -23.59 5.56
CA ASP A 323 -18.06 -22.51 5.96
C ASP A 323 -17.32 -21.50 6.85
N VAL A 324 -16.85 -20.40 6.28
CA VAL A 324 -16.35 -19.27 7.08
C VAL A 324 -17.56 -18.70 7.82
N LYS A 325 -17.67 -19.03 9.10
CA LYS A 325 -18.63 -18.42 9.99
C LYS A 325 -18.05 -17.11 10.49
N ILE A 326 -18.58 -16.01 9.97
CA ILE A 326 -18.29 -14.71 10.57
C ILE A 326 -18.87 -14.71 11.98
N LYS A 327 -17.97 -14.57 12.96
CA LYS A 327 -18.37 -14.48 14.36
C LYS A 327 -19.15 -13.18 14.57
N GLU A 328 -20.32 -13.25 15.24
CA GLU A 328 -21.10 -12.05 15.61
C GLU A 328 -20.28 -11.13 16.50
N SER A 329 -19.41 -11.69 17.37
CA SER A 329 -18.45 -10.93 18.18
C SER A 329 -17.57 -10.02 17.35
N LEU A 330 -17.03 -10.51 16.23
CA LEU A 330 -16.20 -9.72 15.32
C LEU A 330 -16.97 -8.53 14.73
N ILE A 331 -18.21 -8.74 14.29
CA ILE A 331 -19.05 -7.66 13.76
C ILE A 331 -19.29 -6.58 14.84
N GLN A 332 -19.63 -6.99 16.05
CA GLN A 332 -19.86 -6.07 17.17
C GLN A 332 -18.58 -5.29 17.53
N ASN A 333 -17.43 -5.95 17.53
CA ASN A 333 -16.13 -5.31 17.80
C ASN A 333 -15.72 -4.37 16.68
N LEU A 334 -15.93 -4.73 15.40
CA LEU A 334 -15.68 -3.82 14.26
C LEU A 334 -16.51 -2.54 14.36
N ILE A 335 -17.75 -2.63 14.85
CA ILE A 335 -18.60 -1.47 15.11
C ILE A 335 -18.07 -0.69 16.32
N ARG A 336 -17.78 -1.37 17.44
CA ARG A 336 -17.30 -0.78 18.70
C ARG A 336 -16.02 0.02 18.50
N TYR A 337 -15.04 -0.54 17.77
CA TYR A 337 -13.75 0.09 17.52
C TYR A 337 -13.74 0.97 16.25
N ASN A 338 -14.90 1.16 15.60
CA ASN A 338 -15.07 1.99 14.40
C ASN A 338 -14.23 1.54 13.18
N TYR A 339 -13.96 0.24 13.04
CA TYR A 339 -13.26 -0.38 11.91
C TYR A 339 -14.23 -0.55 10.73
N ARG A 340 -14.62 0.54 10.09
CA ARG A 340 -15.70 0.56 9.10
C ARG A 340 -15.32 -0.05 7.76
N ASN A 341 -14.04 0.06 7.34
CA ASN A 341 -13.58 -0.59 6.12
C ASN A 341 -13.57 -2.10 6.29
N HIS A 342 -13.00 -2.59 7.40
CA HIS A 342 -13.01 -4.02 7.70
C HIS A 342 -14.45 -4.56 7.84
N LEU A 343 -15.36 -3.79 8.41
CA LEU A 343 -16.78 -4.16 8.47
C LEU A 343 -17.39 -4.28 7.07
N ALA A 344 -17.11 -3.34 6.18
CA ALA A 344 -17.57 -3.40 4.79
C ALA A 344 -16.96 -4.61 4.06
N HIS A 345 -15.66 -4.85 4.24
CA HIS A 345 -14.94 -5.98 3.65
C HIS A 345 -15.54 -7.32 4.12
N VAL A 346 -15.71 -7.50 5.43
CA VAL A 346 -16.32 -8.70 6.00
C VAL A 346 -17.72 -8.96 5.43
N TYR A 347 -18.55 -7.93 5.30
CA TYR A 347 -19.87 -8.07 4.70
C TYR A 347 -19.83 -8.43 3.21
N ILE A 348 -18.93 -7.84 2.45
CA ILE A 348 -18.76 -8.15 1.01
C ILE A 348 -18.24 -9.57 0.85
N TYR A 349 -17.27 -9.97 1.69
CA TYR A 349 -16.68 -11.30 1.63
C TYR A 349 -17.66 -12.41 2.05
N ALA A 350 -18.53 -12.15 3.03
CA ALA A 350 -19.55 -13.11 3.43
C ALA A 350 -20.44 -13.59 2.27
N TYR A 351 -20.63 -12.73 1.27
CA TYR A 351 -21.37 -13.07 0.06
C TYR A 351 -20.63 -14.04 -0.86
N ASP A 352 -19.29 -13.94 -0.92
CA ASP A 352 -18.46 -14.68 -1.87
C ASP A 352 -18.28 -16.16 -1.53
N ASN A 353 -18.33 -16.51 -0.25
CA ASN A 353 -17.91 -17.82 0.24
C ASN A 353 -18.93 -18.96 0.07
N LYS A 354 -20.01 -18.78 -0.70
CA LYS A 354 -21.01 -19.84 -0.83
C LYS A 354 -21.55 -20.00 -2.24
N PRO A 355 -20.74 -20.49 -3.20
CA PRO A 355 -21.27 -20.86 -4.52
C PRO A 355 -22.39 -21.91 -4.45
N GLU A 356 -22.45 -22.74 -3.39
CA GLU A 356 -23.54 -23.69 -3.17
C GLU A 356 -24.82 -23.05 -2.62
N ILE A 357 -24.77 -21.88 -2.02
CA ILE A 357 -25.94 -21.19 -1.43
C ILE A 357 -26.80 -20.54 -2.50
N VAL A 358 -26.25 -20.16 -3.64
CA VAL A 358 -27.05 -19.75 -4.80
C VAL A 358 -28.04 -20.85 -5.23
N LYS A 359 -27.80 -22.11 -4.84
CA LYS A 359 -28.70 -23.25 -5.09
C LYS A 359 -29.80 -23.44 -4.02
N LYS A 360 -29.68 -22.80 -2.83
CA LYS A 360 -30.71 -22.87 -1.78
C LYS A 360 -31.33 -21.50 -1.55
N ALA A 361 -32.50 -21.25 -2.13
CA ALA A 361 -33.16 -19.95 -2.21
C ALA A 361 -33.28 -19.17 -0.88
N ASN A 362 -33.41 -19.84 0.26
CA ASN A 362 -33.63 -19.18 1.56
C ASN A 362 -32.35 -18.61 2.23
N GLN A 363 -31.16 -19.03 1.80
CA GLN A 363 -29.89 -18.53 2.33
C GLN A 363 -29.29 -17.42 1.47
N SER A 364 -29.76 -17.27 0.23
CA SER A 364 -29.33 -16.23 -0.69
C SER A 364 -29.80 -14.82 -0.30
N GLU A 365 -30.96 -14.69 0.36
CA GLU A 365 -31.49 -13.40 0.78
C GLU A 365 -30.66 -12.76 1.90
N GLU A 366 -30.25 -13.54 2.90
CA GLU A 366 -29.42 -13.04 4.01
C GLU A 366 -28.06 -12.56 3.52
N LEU A 367 -27.44 -13.30 2.62
CA LEU A 367 -26.15 -12.94 2.02
C LEU A 367 -26.23 -11.69 1.15
N LEU A 368 -27.31 -11.54 0.38
CA LEU A 368 -27.57 -10.31 -0.37
C LEU A 368 -27.75 -9.10 0.54
N ILE A 369 -28.32 -9.30 1.74
CA ILE A 369 -28.44 -8.23 2.74
C ILE A 369 -27.04 -7.83 3.25
N TYR A 370 -26.17 -8.77 3.60
CA TYR A 370 -24.79 -8.48 4.02
C TYR A 370 -24.00 -7.77 2.92
N PHE A 371 -24.02 -8.29 1.71
CA PHE A 371 -23.38 -7.69 0.55
C PHE A 371 -23.86 -6.26 0.29
N SER A 372 -25.17 -6.03 0.34
CA SER A 372 -25.77 -4.71 0.16
C SER A 372 -25.37 -3.73 1.29
N ARG A 373 -25.23 -4.24 2.52
CA ARG A 373 -24.74 -3.45 3.66
C ARG A 373 -23.27 -3.08 3.47
N GLY A 374 -22.42 -4.03 3.05
CA GLY A 374 -21.01 -3.80 2.77
C GLY A 374 -20.80 -2.73 1.71
N ILE A 375 -21.48 -2.85 0.55
CA ILE A 375 -21.44 -1.83 -0.51
C ILE A 375 -21.92 -0.47 0.00
N ARG A 376 -22.99 -0.42 0.79
CA ARG A 376 -23.52 0.84 1.33
C ARG A 376 -22.51 1.52 2.25
N ILE A 377 -21.83 0.75 3.11
CA ILE A 377 -20.78 1.28 3.99
C ILE A 377 -19.60 1.77 3.13
N ALA A 378 -19.11 0.96 2.19
CA ALA A 378 -18.01 1.33 1.30
C ALA A 378 -18.32 2.61 0.50
N LYS A 379 -19.54 2.76 -0.02
CA LYS A 379 -19.98 3.99 -0.70
C LYS A 379 -19.99 5.21 0.22
N LYS A 380 -20.49 5.07 1.46
CA LYS A 380 -20.49 6.17 2.44
C LYS A 380 -19.08 6.61 2.83
N LEU A 381 -18.13 5.68 2.84
CA LEU A 381 -16.74 5.92 3.15
C LEU A 381 -15.93 6.43 1.94
N GLY A 382 -16.51 6.40 0.74
CA GLY A 382 -15.78 6.70 -0.49
C GLY A 382 -14.68 5.67 -0.79
N ASN A 383 -14.78 4.44 -0.24
CA ASN A 383 -13.81 3.39 -0.47
C ASN A 383 -14.04 2.73 -1.83
N GLU A 384 -13.40 3.27 -2.86
CA GLU A 384 -13.51 2.75 -4.23
C GLU A 384 -12.95 1.34 -4.37
N TYR A 385 -11.90 1.01 -3.62
CA TYR A 385 -11.32 -0.33 -3.60
C TYR A 385 -12.38 -1.39 -3.26
N LEU A 386 -13.06 -1.25 -2.12
CA LEU A 386 -14.09 -2.18 -1.70
C LEU A 386 -15.32 -2.19 -2.63
N ILE A 387 -15.70 -1.04 -3.17
CA ILE A 387 -16.80 -0.95 -4.13
C ILE A 387 -16.45 -1.74 -5.40
N ASN A 388 -15.25 -1.53 -5.92
CA ASN A 388 -14.80 -2.20 -7.14
C ASN A 388 -14.58 -3.69 -6.91
N MET A 389 -14.04 -4.09 -5.77
CA MET A 389 -13.92 -5.50 -5.39
C MET A 389 -15.29 -6.18 -5.37
N ALA A 390 -16.31 -5.53 -4.81
CA ALA A 390 -17.68 -6.07 -4.83
C ALA A 390 -18.23 -6.21 -6.25
N TYR A 391 -17.99 -5.23 -7.11
CA TYR A 391 -18.44 -5.33 -8.51
C TYR A 391 -17.67 -6.40 -9.29
N GLN A 392 -16.36 -6.53 -9.09
CA GLN A 392 -15.56 -7.59 -9.71
C GLN A 392 -16.07 -8.99 -9.35
N LYS A 393 -16.46 -9.20 -8.10
CA LYS A 393 -17.06 -10.46 -7.67
C LYS A 393 -18.37 -10.77 -8.42
N ASN A 394 -19.23 -9.78 -8.64
CA ASN A 394 -20.42 -9.95 -9.48
C ASN A 394 -20.06 -10.24 -10.95
N ILE A 395 -19.00 -9.61 -11.46
CA ILE A 395 -18.48 -9.87 -12.80
C ILE A 395 -17.99 -11.31 -12.92
N MET A 396 -17.20 -11.79 -11.95
CA MET A 396 -16.75 -13.19 -11.90
C MET A 396 -17.91 -14.17 -11.86
N LEU A 397 -18.90 -13.94 -11.02
CA LEU A 397 -20.10 -14.81 -10.95
C LEU A 397 -20.85 -14.87 -12.29
N SER A 398 -20.96 -13.75 -12.98
CA SER A 398 -21.58 -13.72 -14.32
C SER A 398 -20.74 -14.49 -15.33
N SER A 399 -19.42 -14.34 -15.30
CA SER A 399 -18.47 -15.05 -16.16
C SER A 399 -18.52 -16.57 -15.94
N THR A 400 -18.45 -17.01 -14.67
CA THR A 400 -18.48 -18.44 -14.32
C THR A 400 -19.80 -19.13 -14.69
N ASN A 401 -20.89 -18.36 -14.80
CA ASN A 401 -22.17 -18.83 -15.28
C ASN A 401 -22.32 -18.73 -16.82
N GLY A 402 -21.26 -18.40 -17.55
CA GLY A 402 -21.27 -18.30 -19.02
C GLY A 402 -21.94 -17.06 -19.58
N MET A 403 -22.28 -16.08 -18.72
CA MET A 403 -22.92 -14.80 -19.12
C MET A 403 -21.85 -13.75 -19.45
N TYR A 404 -20.94 -14.08 -20.38
CA TYR A 404 -19.75 -13.27 -20.69
C TYR A 404 -20.06 -11.86 -21.18
N GLU A 405 -21.12 -11.70 -21.98
CA GLU A 405 -21.52 -10.38 -22.51
C GLU A 405 -22.02 -9.46 -21.38
N ILE A 406 -22.76 -10.02 -20.42
CA ILE A 406 -23.23 -9.29 -19.24
C ILE A 406 -22.04 -8.91 -18.36
N SER A 407 -21.12 -9.85 -18.13
CA SER A 407 -19.90 -9.62 -17.39
C SER A 407 -19.06 -8.52 -18.05
N LEU A 408 -18.91 -8.55 -19.38
CA LEU A 408 -18.18 -7.53 -20.14
C LEU A 408 -18.82 -6.13 -20.00
N LEU A 409 -20.16 -6.05 -20.10
CA LEU A 409 -20.89 -4.79 -19.94
C LEU A 409 -20.66 -4.18 -18.54
N TYR A 410 -20.73 -5.00 -17.48
CA TYR A 410 -20.46 -4.53 -16.13
C TYR A 410 -19.00 -4.13 -15.93
N SER A 411 -18.05 -4.88 -16.51
CA SER A 411 -16.64 -4.54 -16.45
C SER A 411 -16.35 -3.17 -17.06
N VAL A 412 -16.89 -2.90 -18.25
CA VAL A 412 -16.72 -1.59 -18.91
C VAL A 412 -17.32 -0.47 -18.08
N ARG A 413 -18.55 -0.64 -17.58
CA ARG A 413 -19.21 0.36 -16.73
C ARG A 413 -18.43 0.62 -15.43
N THR A 414 -17.91 -0.44 -14.81
CA THR A 414 -17.11 -0.31 -13.61
C THR A 414 -15.82 0.45 -13.90
N TYR A 415 -15.14 0.15 -15.02
CA TYR A 415 -13.97 0.89 -15.43
C TYR A 415 -14.26 2.37 -15.70
N GLU A 416 -15.36 2.68 -16.38
CA GLU A 416 -15.78 4.07 -16.64
C GLU A 416 -16.03 4.85 -15.36
N ALA A 417 -16.60 4.18 -14.34
CA ALA A 417 -16.89 4.77 -13.03
C ALA A 417 -15.66 4.95 -12.13
N LEU A 418 -14.51 4.31 -12.45
CA LEU A 418 -13.29 4.48 -11.69
C LEU A 418 -12.79 5.93 -11.77
N LYS A 419 -12.51 6.55 -10.63
CA LYS A 419 -11.85 7.86 -10.56
C LYS A 419 -10.37 7.74 -10.92
N ASP A 420 -9.68 6.75 -10.40
CA ASP A 420 -8.27 6.48 -10.69
C ASP A 420 -8.11 5.33 -11.69
N LYS A 421 -7.72 5.68 -12.91
CA LYS A 421 -7.47 4.72 -14.00
C LYS A 421 -6.08 4.05 -13.92
N ARG A 422 -5.25 4.44 -12.95
CA ARG A 422 -3.91 3.88 -12.72
C ARG A 422 -3.86 3.01 -11.46
N SER A 423 -5.01 2.71 -10.87
CA SER A 423 -5.14 1.86 -9.71
C SER A 423 -5.01 0.37 -10.06
N ILE A 424 -4.71 -0.44 -9.05
CA ILE A 424 -4.74 -1.91 -9.15
C ILE A 424 -6.11 -2.39 -9.63
N GLN A 425 -7.17 -1.70 -9.24
CA GLN A 425 -8.55 -2.03 -9.65
C GLN A 425 -8.76 -1.86 -11.15
N ALA A 426 -8.17 -0.83 -11.75
CA ALA A 426 -8.19 -0.65 -13.20
C ALA A 426 -7.48 -1.82 -13.90
N GLY A 427 -6.34 -2.27 -13.38
CA GLY A 427 -5.62 -3.44 -13.89
C GLY A 427 -6.47 -4.71 -13.85
N ARG A 428 -7.11 -4.98 -12.72
CA ARG A 428 -7.99 -6.15 -12.54
C ARG A 428 -9.21 -6.10 -13.46
N ILE A 429 -9.80 -4.93 -13.67
CA ILE A 429 -10.90 -4.77 -14.63
C ILE A 429 -10.42 -5.02 -16.05
N TYR A 430 -9.25 -4.52 -16.46
CA TYR A 430 -8.68 -4.84 -17.76
C TYR A 430 -8.47 -6.34 -17.95
N SER A 431 -7.94 -7.04 -16.93
CA SER A 431 -7.78 -8.50 -16.94
C SER A 431 -9.14 -9.22 -17.10
N GLY A 432 -10.16 -8.79 -16.36
CA GLY A 432 -11.51 -9.34 -16.47
C GLY A 432 -12.17 -9.08 -17.82
N ILE A 433 -12.00 -7.91 -18.42
CA ILE A 433 -12.46 -7.60 -19.79
C ILE A 433 -11.76 -8.54 -20.78
N ALA A 434 -10.43 -8.70 -20.65
CA ALA A 434 -9.67 -9.58 -21.53
C ALA A 434 -10.14 -11.03 -21.43
N TYR A 435 -10.36 -11.54 -20.22
CA TYR A 435 -10.89 -12.89 -19.99
C TYR A 435 -12.24 -13.10 -20.69
N ASN A 436 -13.19 -12.18 -20.53
CA ASN A 436 -14.50 -12.27 -21.15
C ASN A 436 -14.43 -12.18 -22.69
N LEU A 437 -13.55 -11.32 -23.24
CA LEU A 437 -13.32 -11.24 -24.69
C LEU A 437 -12.72 -12.55 -25.23
N CYS A 438 -11.78 -13.16 -24.51
CA CYS A 438 -11.21 -14.46 -24.86
C CYS A 438 -12.30 -15.54 -24.90
N ALA A 439 -13.19 -15.57 -23.90
CA ALA A 439 -14.28 -16.55 -23.81
C ALA A 439 -15.29 -16.45 -24.95
N ILE A 440 -15.51 -15.25 -25.52
CA ILE A 440 -16.36 -15.05 -26.71
C ILE A 440 -15.61 -15.13 -28.05
N GLY A 441 -14.31 -15.47 -28.02
CA GLY A 441 -13.48 -15.68 -29.21
C GLY A 441 -12.79 -14.42 -29.77
N GLU A 442 -12.91 -13.27 -29.11
CA GLU A 442 -12.27 -11.99 -29.49
C GLU A 442 -10.80 -11.91 -29.03
N ASN A 443 -10.01 -12.92 -29.42
CA ASN A 443 -8.67 -13.20 -28.86
C ASN A 443 -7.66 -12.06 -29.05
N GLU A 444 -7.67 -11.35 -30.18
CA GLU A 444 -6.75 -10.23 -30.42
C GLU A 444 -7.08 -9.03 -29.50
N ARG A 445 -8.35 -8.73 -29.33
CA ARG A 445 -8.79 -7.69 -28.40
C ARG A 445 -8.48 -8.06 -26.96
N ALA A 446 -8.71 -9.32 -26.59
CA ALA A 446 -8.34 -9.85 -25.27
C ALA A 446 -6.84 -9.60 -24.99
N MET A 447 -5.97 -9.94 -25.92
CA MET A 447 -4.52 -9.74 -25.79
C MET A 447 -4.14 -8.26 -25.60
N ALA A 448 -4.84 -7.34 -26.26
CA ALA A 448 -4.61 -5.90 -26.06
C ALA A 448 -4.94 -5.45 -24.62
N TYR A 449 -6.07 -5.91 -24.07
CA TYR A 449 -6.45 -5.60 -22.70
C TYR A 449 -5.53 -6.25 -21.66
N TYR A 450 -5.07 -7.49 -21.87
CA TYR A 450 -4.05 -8.12 -21.01
C TYR A 450 -2.75 -7.31 -20.99
N ARG A 451 -2.31 -6.76 -22.12
CA ARG A 451 -1.12 -5.89 -22.18
C ARG A 451 -1.33 -4.58 -21.40
N HIS A 452 -2.53 -4.05 -21.36
CA HIS A 452 -2.81 -2.88 -20.51
C HIS A 452 -2.78 -3.24 -19.03
N ALA A 453 -3.39 -4.36 -18.64
CA ALA A 453 -3.37 -4.84 -17.26
C ALA A 453 -1.94 -5.09 -16.77
N ILE A 454 -1.14 -5.84 -17.52
CA ILE A 454 0.20 -6.21 -17.09
C ILE A 454 1.14 -5.01 -16.95
N ARG A 455 1.04 -4.01 -17.83
CA ARG A 455 1.82 -2.77 -17.71
C ARG A 455 1.50 -2.04 -16.41
N LEU A 456 0.23 -1.99 -16.04
CA LEU A 456 -0.22 -1.34 -14.83
C LEU A 456 0.28 -2.09 -13.60
N PHE A 457 0.19 -3.42 -13.57
CA PHE A 457 0.67 -4.24 -12.47
C PHE A 457 2.20 -4.20 -12.32
N TYR A 458 2.97 -4.13 -13.42
CA TYR A 458 4.41 -3.88 -13.33
C TYR A 458 4.73 -2.53 -12.70
N HIS A 459 3.97 -1.48 -13.07
CA HIS A 459 4.14 -0.15 -12.47
C HIS A 459 3.81 -0.15 -10.97
N LEU A 460 2.77 -0.88 -10.57
CA LEU A 460 2.33 -0.99 -9.19
C LEU A 460 3.09 -2.05 -8.38
N ARG A 461 3.93 -2.86 -9.04
CA ARG A 461 4.71 -3.95 -8.42
C ARG A 461 3.84 -5.04 -7.78
N GLU A 462 2.82 -5.47 -8.50
CA GLU A 462 1.87 -6.51 -8.08
C GLU A 462 2.22 -7.88 -8.70
N PRO A 463 3.13 -8.68 -8.08
CA PRO A 463 3.65 -9.91 -8.68
C PRO A 463 2.58 -10.98 -8.90
N GLU A 464 1.60 -11.08 -8.00
CA GLU A 464 0.51 -12.06 -8.12
C GLU A 464 -0.39 -11.74 -9.31
N ASP A 465 -0.82 -10.50 -9.46
CA ASP A 465 -1.63 -10.05 -10.60
C ASP A 465 -0.85 -10.15 -11.92
N ILE A 466 0.47 -9.91 -11.91
CA ILE A 466 1.34 -10.12 -13.08
C ILE A 466 1.33 -11.58 -13.49
N ALA A 467 1.55 -12.50 -12.55
CA ALA A 467 1.57 -13.95 -12.83
C ALA A 467 0.21 -14.43 -13.35
N GLU A 468 -0.89 -13.98 -12.75
CA GLU A 468 -2.25 -14.32 -13.22
C GLU A 468 -2.49 -13.86 -14.66
N VAL A 469 -2.14 -12.62 -14.99
CA VAL A 469 -2.31 -12.09 -16.34
C VAL A 469 -1.46 -12.85 -17.34
N GLN A 470 -0.21 -13.19 -17.00
CA GLN A 470 0.68 -13.99 -17.86
C GLN A 470 0.11 -15.38 -18.10
N TYR A 471 -0.43 -16.02 -17.06
CA TYR A 471 -1.12 -17.30 -17.20
C TYR A 471 -2.31 -17.19 -18.17
N ASN A 472 -3.17 -16.19 -18.00
CA ASN A 472 -4.32 -15.96 -18.87
C ASN A 472 -3.92 -15.62 -20.33
N MET A 473 -2.82 -14.88 -20.51
CA MET A 473 -2.23 -14.63 -21.85
C MET A 473 -1.76 -15.93 -22.49
N SER A 474 -1.19 -16.86 -21.73
CA SER A 474 -0.77 -18.15 -22.23
C SER A 474 -1.96 -18.99 -22.72
N LEU A 475 -3.05 -19.01 -21.94
CA LEU A 475 -4.30 -19.71 -22.35
C LEU A 475 -4.87 -19.13 -23.64
N ASN A 476 -4.90 -17.79 -23.77
CA ASN A 476 -5.33 -17.12 -24.99
C ASN A 476 -4.46 -17.51 -26.20
N CYS A 477 -3.14 -17.61 -26.01
CA CYS A 477 -2.22 -18.05 -27.05
C CYS A 477 -2.46 -19.52 -27.46
N ILE A 478 -2.75 -20.39 -26.50
CA ILE A 478 -3.11 -21.80 -26.75
C ILE A 478 -4.37 -21.88 -27.63
N MET A 479 -5.40 -21.11 -27.28
CA MET A 479 -6.65 -21.06 -28.05
C MET A 479 -6.45 -20.56 -29.49
N CYS A 480 -5.44 -19.72 -29.72
CA CYS A 480 -5.03 -19.24 -31.04
C CYS A 480 -4.02 -20.14 -31.76
N GLY A 481 -3.63 -21.28 -31.19
CA GLY A 481 -2.60 -22.16 -31.74
C GLY A 481 -1.17 -21.59 -31.69
N GLN A 482 -0.91 -20.56 -30.91
CA GLN A 482 0.40 -19.89 -30.79
C GLN A 482 1.20 -20.50 -29.63
N TYR A 483 1.58 -21.77 -29.74
CA TYR A 483 2.16 -22.54 -28.63
C TYR A 483 3.51 -22.03 -28.13
N GLU A 484 4.38 -21.51 -29.01
CA GLU A 484 5.66 -20.90 -28.57
C GLU A 484 5.47 -19.67 -27.68
N LYS A 485 4.48 -18.83 -28.02
CA LYS A 485 4.15 -17.69 -27.17
C LYS A 485 3.48 -18.11 -25.85
N ALA A 486 2.70 -19.16 -25.90
CA ALA A 486 2.07 -19.70 -24.69
C ALA A 486 3.14 -20.22 -23.72
N GLU A 487 4.13 -20.95 -24.20
CA GLU A 487 5.26 -21.43 -23.41
C GLU A 487 6.05 -20.27 -22.81
N PHE A 488 6.32 -19.22 -23.62
CA PHE A 488 6.99 -18.01 -23.13
C PHE A 488 6.24 -17.40 -21.93
N TYR A 489 4.93 -17.17 -22.04
CA TYR A 489 4.15 -16.58 -20.94
C TYR A 489 4.05 -17.52 -19.72
N LEU A 490 3.91 -18.83 -19.90
CA LEU A 490 3.93 -19.80 -18.80
C LEU A 490 5.25 -19.79 -18.03
N THR A 491 6.38 -19.68 -18.75
CA THR A 491 7.70 -19.60 -18.11
C THR A 491 7.86 -18.30 -17.31
N GLN A 492 7.22 -17.23 -17.74
CA GLN A 492 7.28 -15.94 -17.02
C GLN A 492 6.42 -15.91 -15.74
N CYS A 493 5.37 -16.72 -15.64
CA CYS A 493 4.51 -16.76 -14.44
C CYS A 493 4.99 -17.76 -13.37
N MET A 494 6.02 -18.56 -13.66
CA MET A 494 6.68 -19.47 -12.70
C MET A 494 7.80 -18.76 -11.94
#